data_3cc18b8461d75168235b93a1f3a42fd5
#
_entry.id   3cc18b8461d75168235b93a1f3a42fd5
#
_cell.length_a   1.000
_cell.length_b   1.000
_cell.length_c   1.000
_cell.angle_alpha   90.00
_cell.angle_beta   90.00
_cell.angle_gamma   90.00
#
_symmetry.space_group_name_H-M   'P 1'
#
loop_
_entity.id
_entity.type
_entity.pdbx_description
1 polymer ?
#
loop_
_entity_poly.entity_id
_entity_poly.type
_entity_poly.pdbx_seq_one_letter_code
_entity_poly.pdbx_strand_id
1 'polypeptide(L)'
;PDSMKAALDENKKLGLRSACHHAQISVARWNVLHSARAGLTTMEHWYGLPEALFENKTIQNYPLDYNYMNEGNRFEEAGKLWKQAAEPYSNKWNDVMNELISLDFTIDVTFVPYSVFRDVQRGSSLPWHKDYTRPQLLKFFLPSRDSHAAAYYDWGSELETEWKENYKLWMTFINEYKNRGGRVTAGSDSGYMYNLYGFGFVQELELLREAGFHPMEVIRAGTLHAAEAIGMEDKIGTVEVGKLADLILMDENPLKNLKYLYATGDIKLDEENDVVRVGGVEKTIKDGIVY
;
A
#
# COMPACT_ATOMS: atom_id res chain seq x y z
N PRO A 1 -2.41 20.87 12.96
CA PRO A 1 -3.39 21.34 11.97
C PRO A 1 -2.90 22.56 11.20
N ASP A 2 -2.49 23.64 11.89
CA ASP A 2 -2.15 24.92 11.23
C ASP A 2 -0.96 24.81 10.28
N SER A 3 0.11 24.11 10.69
CA SER A 3 1.29 23.87 9.84
C SER A 3 0.94 23.03 8.61
N MET A 4 0.11 22.01 8.79
CA MET A 4 -0.35 21.16 7.68
C MET A 4 -1.18 21.99 6.70
N LYS A 5 -2.13 22.77 7.20
CA LYS A 5 -2.95 23.66 6.36
C LYS A 5 -2.10 24.67 5.60
N ALA A 6 -1.15 25.32 6.26
CA ALA A 6 -0.27 26.31 5.63
C ALA A 6 0.58 25.67 4.51
N ALA A 7 1.11 24.46 4.72
CA ALA A 7 1.85 23.73 3.69
C ALA A 7 0.96 23.37 2.48
N LEU A 8 -0.26 22.89 2.73
CA LEU A 8 -1.19 22.54 1.66
C LEU A 8 -1.69 23.79 0.89
N ASP A 9 -1.95 24.90 1.58
CA ASP A 9 -2.30 26.17 0.96
C ASP A 9 -1.17 26.66 0.02
N GLU A 10 0.10 26.49 0.42
CA GLU A 10 1.25 26.86 -0.41
C GLU A 10 1.42 25.90 -1.61
N ASN A 11 1.30 24.59 -1.39
CA ASN A 11 1.33 23.61 -2.48
C ASN A 11 0.27 23.93 -3.55
N LYS A 12 -0.94 24.28 -3.12
CA LYS A 12 -2.02 24.64 -4.03
C LYS A 12 -1.69 25.87 -4.87
N LYS A 13 -1.07 26.92 -4.27
CA LYS A 13 -0.63 28.12 -5.01
C LYS A 13 0.43 27.80 -6.06
N LEU A 14 1.32 26.87 -5.76
CA LEU A 14 2.39 26.43 -6.64
C LEU A 14 1.95 25.37 -7.66
N GLY A 15 0.69 24.93 -7.63
CA GLY A 15 0.19 23.85 -8.49
C GLY A 15 0.82 22.47 -8.20
N LEU A 16 1.34 22.25 -6.99
CA LEU A 16 1.98 21.01 -6.60
C LEU A 16 0.97 20.01 -6.09
N ARG A 17 1.19 18.73 -6.42
CA ARG A 17 0.56 17.59 -5.77
C ARG A 17 1.21 17.36 -4.41
N SER A 18 0.50 16.74 -3.48
CA SER A 18 1.00 16.46 -2.13
C SER A 18 0.57 15.09 -1.64
N ALA A 19 1.50 14.39 -1.01
CA ALA A 19 1.25 13.10 -0.37
C ALA A 19 1.59 13.18 1.12
N CYS A 20 0.93 12.37 1.94
CA CYS A 20 1.15 12.37 3.38
C CYS A 20 0.96 10.98 3.98
N HIS A 21 1.99 10.51 4.70
CA HIS A 21 1.84 9.49 5.74
C HIS A 21 1.26 10.16 6.99
N HIS A 22 0.03 9.81 7.36
CA HIS A 22 -0.58 10.34 8.58
C HIS A 22 -0.02 9.62 9.81
N ALA A 23 0.45 10.38 10.79
CA ALA A 23 0.94 9.79 12.02
C ALA A 23 -0.21 9.28 12.90
N GLN A 24 -0.17 8.01 13.26
CA GLN A 24 -1.19 7.32 14.06
C GLN A 24 -1.63 8.11 15.33
N ILE A 25 -0.70 8.78 15.98
CA ILE A 25 -1.00 9.59 17.19
C ILE A 25 -1.74 10.89 16.87
N SER A 26 -1.65 11.39 15.65
CA SER A 26 -2.19 12.71 15.28
C SER A 26 -3.58 12.63 14.65
N VAL A 27 -3.99 11.48 14.13
CA VAL A 27 -5.20 11.31 13.32
C VAL A 27 -6.52 11.41 14.11
N ALA A 28 -6.48 11.31 15.42
CA ALA A 28 -7.62 11.63 16.27
C ALA A 28 -8.04 13.11 16.18
N ARG A 29 -7.08 14.00 15.97
CA ARG A 29 -7.31 15.45 15.86
C ARG A 29 -7.41 15.94 14.43
N TRP A 30 -6.76 15.22 13.49
CA TRP A 30 -6.66 15.59 12.09
C TRP A 30 -6.57 14.33 11.23
N ASN A 31 -7.71 13.76 10.89
CA ASN A 31 -7.81 12.54 10.07
C ASN A 31 -7.77 12.86 8.56
N VAL A 32 -7.91 11.83 7.74
CA VAL A 32 -7.82 11.96 6.27
C VAL A 32 -8.80 12.96 5.67
N LEU A 33 -10.04 13.06 6.18
CA LEU A 33 -11.02 14.02 5.68
C LEU A 33 -10.58 15.46 5.91
N HIS A 34 -9.97 15.75 7.07
CA HIS A 34 -9.43 17.08 7.33
C HIS A 34 -8.31 17.44 6.35
N SER A 35 -7.42 16.49 6.06
CA SER A 35 -6.32 16.68 5.11
C SER A 35 -6.84 16.86 3.67
N ALA A 36 -7.77 16.00 3.23
CA ALA A 36 -8.37 16.06 1.92
C ALA A 36 -9.11 17.40 1.68
N ARG A 37 -9.94 17.83 2.65
CA ARG A 37 -10.62 19.14 2.63
C ARG A 37 -9.64 20.32 2.58
N ALA A 38 -8.47 20.17 3.20
CA ALA A 38 -7.41 21.17 3.18
C ALA A 38 -6.58 21.16 1.89
N GLY A 39 -6.80 20.21 0.98
CA GLY A 39 -6.15 20.15 -0.34
C GLY A 39 -5.02 19.11 -0.45
N LEU A 40 -4.87 18.20 0.50
CA LEU A 40 -4.02 17.03 0.31
C LEU A 40 -4.57 16.20 -0.86
N THR A 41 -3.70 15.77 -1.79
CA THR A 41 -4.13 15.05 -2.99
C THR A 41 -4.01 13.53 -2.85
N THR A 42 -3.07 13.06 -2.02
CA THR A 42 -2.79 11.62 -1.86
C THR A 42 -2.47 11.31 -0.40
N MET A 43 -2.99 10.20 0.10
CA MET A 43 -2.54 9.64 1.36
C MET A 43 -1.76 8.34 1.13
N GLU A 44 -0.80 8.08 2.01
CA GLU A 44 -0.09 6.83 2.11
C GLU A 44 -0.74 5.93 3.18
N HIS A 45 -0.73 4.63 2.96
CA HIS A 45 -1.21 3.63 3.91
C HIS A 45 -2.70 3.78 4.27
N TRP A 46 -3.02 3.89 5.56
CA TRP A 46 -4.40 3.85 6.03
C TRP A 46 -4.67 4.65 7.31
N TYR A 47 -3.64 5.15 8.01
CA TYR A 47 -3.86 5.94 9.23
C TYR A 47 -4.68 7.20 8.94
N GLY A 48 -5.76 7.37 9.69
CA GLY A 48 -6.72 8.44 9.47
C GLY A 48 -7.97 8.01 8.70
N LEU A 49 -7.96 6.85 8.01
CA LEU A 49 -9.17 6.30 7.39
C LEU A 49 -10.11 5.71 8.45
N PRO A 50 -9.70 4.76 9.32
CA PRO A 50 -10.57 4.25 10.38
C PRO A 50 -11.09 5.37 11.27
N GLU A 51 -10.25 6.35 11.61
CA GLU A 51 -10.63 7.48 12.46
C GLU A 51 -11.67 8.39 11.79
N ALA A 52 -11.64 8.53 10.47
CA ALA A 52 -12.69 9.25 9.74
C ALA A 52 -14.02 8.50 9.75
N LEU A 53 -13.97 7.18 9.93
CA LEU A 53 -15.13 6.28 9.98
C LEU A 53 -15.67 6.07 11.41
N PHE A 54 -15.09 6.65 12.45
CA PHE A 54 -15.60 6.48 13.80
C PHE A 54 -17.01 7.07 13.94
N GLU A 55 -17.87 6.33 14.63
CA GLU A 55 -19.19 6.76 15.05
C GLU A 55 -19.18 7.10 16.54
N ASN A 56 -19.79 8.22 16.91
CA ASN A 56 -19.95 8.67 18.30
C ASN A 56 -18.65 8.81 19.10
N LYS A 57 -17.48 8.83 18.45
CA LYS A 57 -16.17 9.08 19.05
C LYS A 57 -15.22 9.72 18.07
N THR A 58 -14.14 10.32 18.57
CA THR A 58 -13.08 10.96 17.76
C THR A 58 -11.69 10.39 18.02
N ILE A 59 -11.55 9.62 19.10
CA ILE A 59 -10.26 9.05 19.53
C ILE A 59 -10.31 7.52 19.51
N GLN A 60 -9.16 6.92 19.31
CA GLN A 60 -8.97 5.47 19.32
C GLN A 60 -9.18 4.92 20.74
N ASN A 61 -9.67 3.68 20.82
CA ASN A 61 -9.75 2.94 22.08
C ASN A 61 -8.42 2.24 22.33
N TYR A 62 -7.42 3.01 22.75
CA TYR A 62 -6.14 2.44 23.17
C TYR A 62 -6.17 2.14 24.68
N PRO A 63 -5.43 1.14 25.15
CA PRO A 63 -5.29 0.87 26.58
C PRO A 63 -4.64 2.07 27.30
N LEU A 64 -4.88 2.19 28.60
CA LEU A 64 -4.40 3.33 29.39
C LEU A 64 -2.87 3.42 29.47
N ASP A 65 -2.19 2.30 29.31
CA ASP A 65 -0.72 2.17 29.31
C ASP A 65 -0.13 2.19 27.91
N TYR A 66 -0.93 2.54 26.88
CA TYR A 66 -0.46 2.64 25.49
C TYR A 66 0.75 3.56 25.36
N ASN A 67 1.82 3.01 24.77
CA ASN A 67 3.05 3.74 24.54
C ASN A 67 3.37 3.80 23.03
N TYR A 68 3.11 4.95 22.43
CA TYR A 68 3.40 5.20 21.00
C TYR A 68 4.87 5.00 20.63
N MET A 69 5.80 5.24 21.57
CA MET A 69 7.24 5.07 21.33
C MET A 69 7.69 3.61 21.39
N ASN A 70 6.86 2.72 21.91
CA ASN A 70 7.06 1.29 21.83
C ASN A 70 6.43 0.76 20.53
N GLU A 71 7.25 0.39 19.56
CA GLU A 71 6.77 -0.03 18.26
C GLU A 71 5.92 -1.29 18.29
N GLY A 72 6.28 -2.27 19.11
CA GLY A 72 5.47 -3.47 19.32
C GLY A 72 4.05 -3.11 19.74
N ASN A 73 3.93 -2.29 20.79
CA ASN A 73 2.64 -1.83 21.30
C ASN A 73 1.88 -0.97 20.28
N ARG A 74 2.60 -0.09 19.57
CA ARG A 74 2.00 0.75 18.53
C ARG A 74 1.36 -0.08 17.41
N PHE A 75 2.05 -1.08 16.89
CA PHE A 75 1.53 -1.92 15.80
C PHE A 75 0.52 -2.96 16.31
N GLU A 76 0.64 -3.43 17.55
CA GLU A 76 -0.39 -4.24 18.19
C GLU A 76 -1.74 -3.52 18.20
N GLU A 77 -1.78 -2.29 18.69
CA GLU A 77 -2.99 -1.49 18.73
C GLU A 77 -3.47 -1.02 17.34
N ALA A 78 -2.54 -0.81 16.41
CA ALA A 78 -2.88 -0.52 15.02
C ALA A 78 -3.69 -1.66 14.38
N GLY A 79 -3.38 -2.92 14.69
CA GLY A 79 -4.11 -4.10 14.22
C GLY A 79 -5.59 -4.17 14.64
N LYS A 80 -6.03 -3.29 15.53
CA LYS A 80 -7.39 -3.25 16.07
C LYS A 80 -8.21 -2.03 15.59
N LEU A 81 -7.62 -1.15 14.76
CA LEU A 81 -8.25 0.14 14.44
C LEU A 81 -9.43 0.03 13.48
N TRP A 82 -9.34 -0.80 12.45
CA TRP A 82 -10.45 -0.97 11.51
C TRP A 82 -11.70 -1.61 12.15
N LYS A 83 -11.55 -2.39 13.20
CA LYS A 83 -12.67 -2.91 14.00
C LYS A 83 -13.39 -1.84 14.82
N GLN A 84 -12.79 -0.67 14.97
CA GLN A 84 -13.38 0.48 15.67
C GLN A 84 -14.13 1.41 14.72
N ALA A 85 -13.96 1.22 13.40
CA ALA A 85 -14.63 1.97 12.37
C ALA A 85 -16.11 1.57 12.25
N ALA A 86 -16.90 2.39 11.57
CA ALA A 86 -18.25 2.05 11.17
C ALA A 86 -18.27 0.78 10.32
N GLU A 87 -19.34 0.00 10.47
CA GLU A 87 -19.53 -1.24 9.71
C GLU A 87 -19.47 -0.97 8.18
N PRO A 88 -18.89 -1.91 7.41
CA PRO A 88 -18.89 -1.82 5.95
C PRO A 88 -20.31 -1.56 5.42
N TYR A 89 -20.40 -0.67 4.42
CA TYR A 89 -21.64 -0.27 3.74
C TYR A 89 -22.64 0.52 4.59
N SER A 90 -22.33 0.86 5.85
CA SER A 90 -23.15 1.78 6.66
C SER A 90 -23.20 3.19 6.06
N ASN A 91 -24.10 4.03 6.56
CA ASN A 91 -24.17 5.42 6.10
C ASN A 91 -22.85 6.17 6.31
N LYS A 92 -22.25 6.04 7.49
CA LYS A 92 -20.96 6.67 7.80
C LYS A 92 -19.83 6.21 6.86
N TRP A 93 -19.76 4.91 6.58
CA TRP A 93 -18.82 4.32 5.61
C TRP A 93 -19.00 4.94 4.22
N ASN A 94 -20.26 5.00 3.77
CA ASN A 94 -20.60 5.55 2.46
C ASN A 94 -20.31 7.04 2.37
N ASP A 95 -20.64 7.82 3.40
CA ASP A 95 -20.45 9.27 3.43
C ASP A 95 -18.97 9.64 3.34
N VAL A 96 -18.11 8.99 4.13
CA VAL A 96 -16.65 9.21 4.10
C VAL A 96 -16.09 8.89 2.71
N MET A 97 -16.48 7.76 2.14
CA MET A 97 -16.02 7.32 0.83
C MET A 97 -16.45 8.27 -0.28
N ASN A 98 -17.73 8.67 -0.30
CA ASN A 98 -18.28 9.58 -1.29
C ASN A 98 -17.61 10.96 -1.19
N GLU A 99 -17.32 11.42 0.02
CA GLU A 99 -16.65 12.70 0.21
C GLU A 99 -15.20 12.66 -0.33
N LEU A 100 -14.42 11.64 -0.02
CA LEU A 100 -13.07 11.47 -0.55
C LEU A 100 -13.07 11.42 -2.08
N ILE A 101 -14.02 10.70 -2.68
CA ILE A 101 -14.18 10.64 -4.14
C ILE A 101 -14.51 12.03 -4.71
N SER A 102 -15.43 12.77 -4.08
CA SER A 102 -15.81 14.12 -4.52
C SER A 102 -14.67 15.14 -4.48
N LEU A 103 -13.66 14.87 -3.64
CA LEU A 103 -12.43 15.67 -3.51
C LEU A 103 -11.31 15.22 -4.46
N ASP A 104 -11.56 14.29 -5.38
CA ASP A 104 -10.57 13.66 -6.28
C ASP A 104 -9.35 13.11 -5.51
N PHE A 105 -9.60 12.53 -4.34
CA PHE A 105 -8.57 12.07 -3.44
C PHE A 105 -7.98 10.74 -3.87
N THR A 106 -6.67 10.60 -3.79
CA THR A 106 -5.96 9.36 -4.12
C THR A 106 -5.56 8.62 -2.84
N ILE A 107 -5.70 7.29 -2.85
CA ILE A 107 -5.19 6.43 -1.80
C ILE A 107 -4.07 5.56 -2.37
N ASP A 108 -2.83 5.78 -1.92
CA ASP A 108 -1.71 4.87 -2.14
C ASP A 108 -1.67 3.86 -1.00
N VAL A 109 -2.01 2.60 -1.31
CA VAL A 109 -2.44 1.67 -0.26
C VAL A 109 -1.28 1.11 0.53
N THR A 110 -0.19 0.74 -0.14
CA THR A 110 0.98 0.11 0.49
C THR A 110 0.62 -1.08 1.41
N PHE A 111 -0.12 -2.03 0.89
CA PHE A 111 -0.50 -3.25 1.63
C PHE A 111 0.71 -4.08 2.05
N VAL A 112 1.76 -4.12 1.22
CA VAL A 112 2.92 -5.02 1.39
C VAL A 112 3.60 -4.91 2.73
N PRO A 113 4.02 -3.73 3.25
CA PRO A 113 4.73 -3.65 4.52
C PRO A 113 3.91 -4.18 5.70
N TYR A 114 2.59 -4.05 5.64
CA TYR A 114 1.69 -4.55 6.69
C TYR A 114 1.32 -6.04 6.53
N SER A 115 1.66 -6.67 5.41
CA SER A 115 1.36 -8.08 5.16
C SER A 115 2.10 -9.01 6.12
N VAL A 116 3.28 -8.59 6.59
CA VAL A 116 4.08 -9.32 7.58
C VAL A 116 3.37 -9.46 8.93
N PHE A 117 2.55 -8.49 9.31
CA PHE A 117 1.78 -8.57 10.55
C PHE A 117 0.67 -9.63 10.51
N ARG A 118 0.26 -10.06 9.33
CA ARG A 118 -0.69 -11.18 9.14
C ARG A 118 -0.01 -12.55 9.27
N ASP A 119 1.25 -12.64 8.84
CA ASP A 119 2.03 -13.88 8.82
C ASP A 119 3.52 -13.56 8.65
N VAL A 120 4.21 -13.43 9.78
CA VAL A 120 5.63 -13.10 9.80
C VAL A 120 6.50 -14.18 9.18
N GLN A 121 6.12 -15.46 9.37
CA GLN A 121 6.90 -16.59 8.86
C GLN A 121 6.85 -16.60 7.33
N ARG A 122 5.70 -16.35 6.74
CA ARG A 122 5.55 -16.25 5.29
C ARG A 122 6.39 -15.09 4.72
N GLY A 123 6.31 -13.91 5.33
CA GLY A 123 7.08 -12.75 4.90
C GLY A 123 8.59 -12.99 4.93
N SER A 124 9.08 -13.59 6.01
CA SER A 124 10.51 -13.88 6.20
C SER A 124 11.07 -15.00 5.33
N SER A 125 10.22 -15.88 4.80
CA SER A 125 10.62 -17.08 4.03
C SER A 125 10.47 -16.92 2.52
N LEU A 126 10.21 -15.73 2.02
CA LEU A 126 10.06 -15.50 0.58
C LEU A 126 11.35 -15.83 -0.19
N PRO A 127 11.24 -16.49 -1.36
CA PRO A 127 12.37 -17.15 -2.03
C PRO A 127 13.48 -16.21 -2.46
N TRP A 128 13.18 -14.93 -2.66
CA TRP A 128 14.17 -13.93 -3.08
C TRP A 128 15.06 -13.38 -1.96
N HIS A 129 14.71 -13.58 -0.68
CA HIS A 129 15.51 -13.04 0.42
C HIS A 129 16.92 -13.60 0.44
N LYS A 130 17.08 -14.88 0.13
CA LYS A 130 18.40 -15.54 0.10
C LYS A 130 19.34 -14.90 -0.92
N ASP A 131 18.83 -14.59 -2.12
CA ASP A 131 19.66 -14.24 -3.27
C ASP A 131 19.71 -12.73 -3.54
N TYR A 132 18.69 -11.97 -3.14
CA TYR A 132 18.53 -10.55 -3.50
C TYR A 132 18.55 -9.59 -2.31
N THR A 133 18.37 -10.06 -1.08
CA THR A 133 18.43 -9.17 0.09
C THR A 133 19.86 -8.97 0.53
N ARG A 134 20.32 -7.72 0.54
CA ARG A 134 21.66 -7.38 1.06
C ARG A 134 21.77 -7.82 2.53
N PRO A 135 22.92 -8.35 2.97
CA PRO A 135 23.09 -8.83 4.36
C PRO A 135 22.75 -7.79 5.42
N GLN A 136 23.06 -6.50 5.17
CA GLN A 136 22.75 -5.41 6.10
C GLN A 136 21.25 -5.19 6.22
N LEU A 137 20.50 -5.24 5.09
CA LEU A 137 19.05 -5.11 5.09
C LEU A 137 18.38 -6.33 5.73
N LEU A 138 18.90 -7.54 5.43
CA LEU A 138 18.40 -8.75 6.08
C LEU A 138 18.58 -8.69 7.60
N LYS A 139 19.74 -8.21 8.08
CA LYS A 139 20.00 -8.00 9.50
C LYS A 139 19.01 -6.99 10.12
N PHE A 140 18.62 -5.95 9.39
CA PHE A 140 17.63 -4.97 9.84
C PHE A 140 16.23 -5.59 9.99
N PHE A 141 15.89 -6.60 9.19
CA PHE A 141 14.61 -7.31 9.28
C PHE A 141 14.56 -8.37 10.39
N LEU A 142 15.71 -8.84 10.90
CA LEU A 142 15.71 -9.84 11.96
C LEU A 142 15.11 -9.30 13.25
N PRO A 143 14.41 -10.16 14.04
CA PRO A 143 13.82 -9.77 15.31
C PRO A 143 14.80 -9.05 16.22
N SER A 144 14.47 -7.82 16.61
CA SER A 144 15.29 -6.97 17.49
C SER A 144 14.42 -5.91 18.16
N ARG A 145 14.63 -5.67 19.45
CA ARG A 145 13.94 -4.59 20.17
C ARG A 145 14.35 -3.19 19.70
N ASP A 146 15.49 -3.09 19.06
CA ASP A 146 16.09 -1.82 18.61
C ASP A 146 15.83 -1.57 17.12
N SER A 147 15.20 -2.50 16.41
CA SER A 147 14.95 -2.38 14.99
C SER A 147 13.51 -1.98 14.70
N HIS A 148 13.32 -0.86 14.03
CA HIS A 148 12.03 -0.40 13.53
C HIS A 148 11.33 -1.42 12.61
N ALA A 149 12.08 -2.27 11.91
CA ALA A 149 11.55 -3.30 11.02
C ALA A 149 11.24 -4.64 11.70
N ALA A 150 11.27 -4.72 13.03
CA ALA A 150 11.16 -5.96 13.78
C ALA A 150 10.16 -5.88 14.95
N ALA A 151 9.13 -5.05 14.83
CA ALA A 151 8.15 -4.79 15.87
C ALA A 151 7.27 -6.00 16.26
N TYR A 152 7.33 -7.07 15.48
CA TYR A 152 6.47 -8.27 15.52
C TYR A 152 7.09 -9.48 16.24
N TYR A 153 8.29 -9.36 16.78
CA TYR A 153 9.05 -10.53 17.24
C TYR A 153 8.43 -11.27 18.44
N ASP A 154 7.59 -10.63 19.24
CA ASP A 154 6.86 -11.23 20.36
C ASP A 154 5.41 -11.63 20.00
N TRP A 155 5.02 -11.53 18.73
CA TRP A 155 3.63 -11.71 18.33
C TRP A 155 3.24 -13.19 18.25
N GLY A 156 2.07 -13.50 18.83
CA GLY A 156 1.45 -14.82 18.78
C GLY A 156 0.27 -14.85 17.80
N SER A 157 -0.32 -16.04 17.68
CA SER A 157 -1.43 -16.32 16.76
C SER A 157 -2.65 -15.42 16.96
N GLU A 158 -2.91 -14.97 18.18
CA GLU A 158 -4.03 -14.08 18.49
C GLU A 158 -3.86 -12.74 17.78
N LEU A 159 -2.70 -12.10 17.92
CA LEU A 159 -2.42 -10.81 17.31
C LEU A 159 -2.32 -10.90 15.78
N GLU A 160 -1.76 -11.98 15.24
CA GLU A 160 -1.79 -12.23 13.79
C GLU A 160 -3.24 -12.38 13.28
N THR A 161 -4.13 -12.98 14.07
CA THR A 161 -5.55 -13.09 13.73
C THR A 161 -6.23 -11.73 13.74
N GLU A 162 -5.96 -10.89 14.75
CA GLU A 162 -6.42 -9.50 14.78
C GLU A 162 -5.99 -8.72 13.53
N TRP A 163 -4.73 -8.86 13.12
CA TRP A 163 -4.22 -8.24 11.90
C TRP A 163 -4.87 -8.78 10.64
N LYS A 164 -5.15 -10.07 10.53
CA LYS A 164 -5.87 -10.64 9.37
C LYS A 164 -7.27 -10.06 9.24
N GLU A 165 -7.98 -9.89 10.34
CA GLU A 165 -9.33 -9.31 10.36
C GLU A 165 -9.31 -7.81 10.05
N ASN A 166 -8.38 -7.07 10.66
CA ASN A 166 -8.14 -5.65 10.38
C ASN A 166 -7.83 -5.42 8.90
N TYR A 167 -6.96 -6.24 8.35
CA TYR A 167 -6.53 -6.19 6.96
C TYR A 167 -7.68 -6.47 5.98
N LYS A 168 -8.56 -7.40 6.32
CA LYS A 168 -9.75 -7.71 5.53
C LYS A 168 -10.71 -6.52 5.45
N LEU A 169 -10.94 -5.82 6.55
CA LEU A 169 -11.76 -4.61 6.56
C LEU A 169 -11.12 -3.49 5.72
N TRP A 170 -9.82 -3.30 5.84
CA TRP A 170 -9.08 -2.35 5.03
C TRP A 170 -9.17 -2.69 3.53
N MET A 171 -8.93 -3.94 3.13
CA MET A 171 -9.10 -4.38 1.74
C MET A 171 -10.53 -4.16 1.23
N THR A 172 -11.52 -4.40 2.08
CA THR A 172 -12.94 -4.16 1.74
C THR A 172 -13.18 -2.68 1.43
N PHE A 173 -12.65 -1.77 2.27
CA PHE A 173 -12.76 -0.33 2.02
C PHE A 173 -12.11 0.07 0.70
N ILE A 174 -10.90 -0.37 0.45
CA ILE A 174 -10.14 -0.01 -0.76
C ILE A 174 -10.82 -0.53 -2.02
N ASN A 175 -11.31 -1.77 -2.01
CA ASN A 175 -12.03 -2.31 -3.16
C ASN A 175 -13.33 -1.56 -3.44
N GLU A 176 -14.09 -1.25 -2.41
CA GLU A 176 -15.33 -0.47 -2.55
C GLU A 176 -15.05 0.96 -3.03
N TYR A 177 -14.00 1.61 -2.50
CA TYR A 177 -13.54 2.93 -2.93
C TYR A 177 -13.25 2.95 -4.43
N LYS A 178 -12.46 1.98 -4.91
CA LYS A 178 -12.17 1.79 -6.33
C LYS A 178 -13.45 1.53 -7.15
N ASN A 179 -14.36 0.66 -6.67
CA ASN A 179 -15.61 0.32 -7.38
C ASN A 179 -16.52 1.52 -7.58
N ARG A 180 -16.43 2.52 -6.70
CA ARG A 180 -17.18 3.78 -6.81
C ARG A 180 -16.46 4.87 -7.61
N GLY A 181 -15.32 4.55 -8.20
CA GLY A 181 -14.53 5.48 -9.02
C GLY A 181 -13.44 6.25 -8.26
N GLY A 182 -13.17 5.89 -7.00
CA GLY A 182 -12.03 6.44 -6.25
C GLY A 182 -10.69 5.99 -6.85
N ARG A 183 -9.72 6.88 -6.84
CA ARG A 183 -8.37 6.60 -7.36
C ARG A 183 -7.54 5.88 -6.32
N VAL A 184 -7.06 4.68 -6.70
CA VAL A 184 -6.15 3.87 -5.90
C VAL A 184 -4.87 3.66 -6.68
N THR A 185 -3.71 3.79 -6.02
CA THR A 185 -2.38 3.53 -6.58
C THR A 185 -1.71 2.36 -5.87
N ALA A 186 -0.66 1.83 -6.49
CA ALA A 186 0.13 0.72 -5.99
C ALA A 186 1.51 1.22 -5.58
N GLY A 187 1.66 1.64 -4.34
CA GLY A 187 2.95 1.91 -3.71
C GLY A 187 3.41 0.71 -2.88
N SER A 188 4.69 0.51 -2.73
CA SER A 188 5.22 -0.65 -2.01
C SER A 188 5.93 -0.33 -0.70
N ASP A 189 6.36 0.90 -0.48
CA ASP A 189 7.14 1.30 0.71
C ASP A 189 8.28 0.33 1.02
N SER A 190 9.02 -0.06 -0.05
CA SER A 190 10.05 -1.10 0.03
C SER A 190 11.25 -0.70 0.88
N GLY A 191 11.86 -1.69 1.54
CA GLY A 191 13.00 -1.52 2.46
C GLY A 191 12.62 -1.69 3.92
N TYR A 192 11.38 -2.07 4.21
CA TYR A 192 10.81 -2.23 5.54
C TYR A 192 10.13 -3.60 5.68
N MET A 193 10.32 -4.29 6.82
CA MET A 193 9.65 -5.54 7.19
C MET A 193 9.57 -6.59 6.06
N TYR A 194 10.73 -7.10 5.64
CA TYR A 194 10.84 -8.11 4.57
C TYR A 194 10.26 -7.68 3.22
N ASN A 195 9.93 -6.42 3.04
CA ASN A 195 9.51 -5.88 1.77
C ASN A 195 10.72 -5.40 0.96
N LEU A 196 11.08 -6.12 -0.10
CA LEU A 196 12.29 -5.89 -0.86
C LEU A 196 12.05 -5.06 -2.12
N TYR A 197 12.96 -4.14 -2.40
CA TYR A 197 12.99 -3.36 -3.64
C TYR A 197 12.92 -4.26 -4.89
N GLY A 198 12.09 -3.87 -5.87
CA GLY A 198 11.86 -4.62 -7.10
C GLY A 198 10.88 -5.81 -6.94
N PHE A 199 10.70 -6.34 -5.74
CA PHE A 199 9.75 -7.42 -5.46
C PHE A 199 8.47 -6.89 -4.80
N GLY A 200 8.59 -5.96 -3.87
CA GLY A 200 7.46 -5.40 -3.13
C GLY A 200 6.39 -4.78 -4.01
N PHE A 201 6.76 -4.14 -5.10
CA PHE A 201 5.79 -3.59 -6.04
C PHE A 201 4.89 -4.68 -6.65
N VAL A 202 5.46 -5.79 -7.09
CA VAL A 202 4.67 -6.90 -7.65
C VAL A 202 3.81 -7.56 -6.56
N GLN A 203 4.33 -7.68 -5.33
CA GLN A 203 3.53 -8.15 -4.19
C GLN A 203 2.35 -7.22 -3.91
N GLU A 204 2.52 -5.90 -4.02
CA GLU A 204 1.42 -4.94 -3.88
C GLU A 204 0.34 -5.17 -4.94
N LEU A 205 0.73 -5.42 -6.19
CA LEU A 205 -0.22 -5.78 -7.26
C LEU A 205 -0.99 -7.08 -6.93
N GLU A 206 -0.31 -8.09 -6.38
CA GLU A 206 -0.97 -9.33 -5.94
C GLU A 206 -1.94 -9.08 -4.78
N LEU A 207 -1.59 -8.19 -3.84
CA LEU A 207 -2.46 -7.83 -2.71
C LEU A 207 -3.68 -6.99 -3.15
N LEU A 208 -3.54 -6.14 -4.15
CA LEU A 208 -4.70 -5.49 -4.78
C LEU A 208 -5.63 -6.53 -5.44
N ARG A 209 -5.07 -7.59 -6.05
CA ARG A 209 -5.88 -8.72 -6.53
C ARG A 209 -6.59 -9.46 -5.39
N GLU A 210 -5.92 -9.69 -4.27
CA GLU A 210 -6.52 -10.28 -3.06
C GLU A 210 -7.68 -9.39 -2.54
N ALA A 211 -7.51 -8.07 -2.60
CA ALA A 211 -8.53 -7.10 -2.22
C ALA A 211 -9.77 -7.09 -3.15
N GLY A 212 -9.71 -7.73 -4.32
CA GLY A 212 -10.85 -7.86 -5.23
C GLY A 212 -10.73 -7.06 -6.54
N PHE A 213 -9.61 -6.42 -6.81
CA PHE A 213 -9.39 -5.73 -8.09
C PHE A 213 -9.30 -6.73 -9.25
N HIS A 214 -9.86 -6.40 -10.41
CA HIS A 214 -9.62 -7.16 -11.63
C HIS A 214 -8.20 -6.94 -12.14
N PRO A 215 -7.60 -7.89 -12.92
CA PRO A 215 -6.21 -7.77 -13.36
C PRO A 215 -5.88 -6.44 -14.06
N MET A 216 -6.78 -5.95 -14.92
CA MET A 216 -6.58 -4.67 -15.62
C MET A 216 -6.66 -3.46 -14.67
N GLU A 217 -7.49 -3.52 -13.63
CA GLU A 217 -7.59 -2.47 -12.61
C GLU A 217 -6.30 -2.40 -11.78
N VAL A 218 -5.70 -3.56 -11.48
CA VAL A 218 -4.38 -3.65 -10.83
C VAL A 218 -3.29 -2.98 -11.68
N ILE A 219 -3.24 -3.29 -12.98
CA ILE A 219 -2.27 -2.66 -13.90
C ILE A 219 -2.51 -1.15 -13.96
N ARG A 220 -3.76 -0.70 -14.03
CA ARG A 220 -4.08 0.73 -14.02
C ARG A 220 -3.66 1.42 -12.72
N ALA A 221 -3.80 0.77 -11.57
CA ALA A 221 -3.36 1.31 -10.28
C ALA A 221 -1.84 1.55 -10.27
N GLY A 222 -1.06 0.63 -10.85
CA GLY A 222 0.39 0.73 -10.95
C GLY A 222 0.91 1.57 -12.12
N THR A 223 0.05 2.09 -12.99
CA THR A 223 0.45 2.84 -14.21
C THR A 223 -0.31 4.16 -14.33
N LEU A 224 -1.50 4.17 -14.92
CA LEU A 224 -2.29 5.38 -15.19
C LEU A 224 -2.63 6.14 -13.91
N HIS A 225 -3.18 5.47 -12.91
CA HIS A 225 -3.57 6.14 -11.66
C HIS A 225 -2.35 6.68 -10.90
N ALA A 226 -1.20 5.98 -10.96
CA ALA A 226 0.06 6.49 -10.40
C ALA A 226 0.53 7.75 -11.15
N ALA A 227 0.41 7.78 -12.48
CA ALA A 227 0.73 8.97 -13.28
C ALA A 227 -0.20 10.15 -12.94
N GLU A 228 -1.52 9.90 -12.81
CA GLU A 228 -2.51 10.89 -12.38
C GLU A 228 -2.21 11.43 -10.97
N ALA A 229 -1.82 10.54 -10.03
CA ALA A 229 -1.51 10.95 -8.66
C ALA A 229 -0.35 11.95 -8.57
N ILE A 230 0.61 11.86 -9.49
CA ILE A 230 1.75 12.79 -9.56
C ILE A 230 1.58 13.89 -10.62
N GLY A 231 0.45 13.95 -11.34
CA GLY A 231 0.16 14.96 -12.37
C GLY A 231 1.00 14.81 -13.63
N MET A 232 1.29 13.58 -14.03
CA MET A 232 2.10 13.26 -15.23
C MET A 232 1.34 12.41 -16.25
N GLU A 233 0.04 12.28 -16.12
CA GLU A 233 -0.82 11.45 -16.98
C GLU A 233 -0.74 11.83 -18.47
N ASP A 234 -0.41 13.06 -18.78
CA ASP A 234 -0.18 13.52 -20.17
C ASP A 234 1.14 12.98 -20.75
N LYS A 235 2.07 12.52 -19.92
CA LYS A 235 3.42 12.11 -20.32
C LYS A 235 3.68 10.60 -20.19
N ILE A 236 3.08 9.96 -19.18
CA ILE A 236 3.32 8.56 -18.83
C ILE A 236 2.01 7.88 -18.41
N GLY A 237 2.07 6.59 -18.06
CA GLY A 237 0.96 5.83 -17.48
C GLY A 237 0.11 5.07 -18.48
N THR A 238 0.16 5.43 -19.76
CA THR A 238 -0.51 4.70 -20.86
C THR A 238 0.41 4.59 -22.08
N VAL A 239 0.16 3.60 -22.93
CA VAL A 239 0.88 3.41 -24.20
C VAL A 239 0.13 4.17 -25.29
N GLU A 240 0.55 5.40 -25.56
CA GLU A 240 -0.07 6.30 -26.52
C GLU A 240 0.99 7.08 -27.30
N VAL A 241 0.66 7.45 -28.56
CA VAL A 241 1.52 8.29 -29.39
C VAL A 241 1.67 9.67 -28.73
N GLY A 242 2.91 10.11 -28.58
CA GLY A 242 3.23 11.42 -27.97
C GLY A 242 3.63 11.34 -26.50
N LYS A 243 3.44 10.22 -25.83
CA LYS A 243 3.93 9.98 -24.46
C LYS A 243 5.37 9.46 -24.46
N LEU A 244 6.01 9.54 -23.31
CA LEU A 244 7.36 8.99 -23.10
C LEU A 244 7.32 7.47 -23.25
N ALA A 245 8.35 6.91 -23.89
CA ALA A 245 8.50 5.47 -24.04
C ALA A 245 9.10 4.87 -22.77
N ASP A 246 8.30 4.86 -21.68
CA ASP A 246 8.57 4.20 -20.42
C ASP A 246 7.78 2.89 -20.40
N LEU A 247 8.41 1.81 -20.86
CA LEU A 247 7.74 0.55 -21.17
C LEU A 247 8.52 -0.63 -20.58
N ILE A 248 7.80 -1.73 -20.36
CA ILE A 248 8.39 -3.05 -20.14
C ILE A 248 7.93 -3.98 -21.26
N LEU A 249 8.83 -4.86 -21.71
CA LEU A 249 8.51 -5.95 -22.63
C LEU A 249 8.62 -7.26 -21.87
N MET A 250 7.66 -8.15 -22.14
CA MET A 250 7.61 -9.48 -21.53
C MET A 250 6.89 -10.46 -22.46
N ASP A 251 7.28 -11.72 -22.43
CA ASP A 251 6.70 -12.77 -23.26
C ASP A 251 5.35 -13.26 -22.74
N GLU A 252 5.17 -13.23 -21.43
CA GLU A 252 3.99 -13.74 -20.79
C GLU A 252 2.98 -12.64 -20.47
N ASN A 253 1.70 -13.01 -20.45
CA ASN A 253 0.60 -12.06 -20.19
C ASN A 253 0.38 -11.83 -18.68
N PRO A 254 0.73 -10.66 -18.11
CA PRO A 254 0.57 -10.36 -16.69
C PRO A 254 -0.90 -10.33 -16.23
N LEU A 255 -1.87 -10.18 -17.15
CA LEU A 255 -3.29 -10.25 -16.80
C LEU A 255 -3.74 -11.67 -16.43
N LYS A 256 -3.00 -12.69 -16.89
CA LYS A 256 -3.23 -14.09 -16.48
C LYS A 256 -2.57 -14.42 -15.17
N ASN A 257 -1.36 -13.87 -14.94
CA ASN A 257 -0.59 -14.14 -13.72
C ASN A 257 0.37 -12.97 -13.47
N LEU A 258 0.10 -12.19 -12.41
CA LEU A 258 0.93 -11.04 -12.02
C LEU A 258 2.36 -11.44 -11.63
N LYS A 259 2.60 -12.71 -11.25
CA LYS A 259 3.95 -13.19 -10.93
C LYS A 259 4.92 -13.15 -12.10
N TYR A 260 4.42 -13.08 -13.32
CA TYR A 260 5.27 -12.84 -14.51
C TYR A 260 5.96 -11.47 -14.50
N LEU A 261 5.47 -10.52 -13.68
CA LEU A 261 6.10 -9.20 -13.51
C LEU A 261 7.33 -9.23 -12.60
N TYR A 262 7.52 -10.30 -11.79
CA TYR A 262 8.76 -10.42 -11.02
C TYR A 262 9.95 -10.53 -11.97
N ALA A 263 11.05 -9.85 -11.65
CA ALA A 263 12.29 -9.96 -12.42
C ALA A 263 12.82 -11.41 -12.53
N THR A 264 12.46 -12.25 -11.54
CA THR A 264 12.79 -13.67 -11.51
C THR A 264 11.77 -14.57 -12.23
N GLY A 265 10.68 -14.02 -12.73
CA GLY A 265 9.54 -14.79 -13.23
C GLY A 265 8.81 -15.61 -12.17
N ASP A 266 7.83 -16.38 -12.61
CA ASP A 266 7.11 -17.36 -11.79
C ASP A 266 7.83 -18.72 -11.80
N ILE A 267 7.61 -19.52 -10.77
CA ILE A 267 8.16 -20.89 -10.65
C ILE A 267 7.11 -21.87 -11.15
N LYS A 268 7.50 -22.70 -12.12
CA LYS A 268 6.65 -23.77 -12.66
C LYS A 268 7.43 -25.09 -12.73
N LEU A 269 6.70 -26.18 -12.91
CA LEU A 269 7.27 -27.47 -13.32
C LEU A 269 7.07 -27.60 -14.84
N ASP A 270 8.10 -28.06 -15.54
CA ASP A 270 8.01 -28.47 -16.94
C ASP A 270 7.46 -29.90 -17.10
N GLU A 271 7.48 -30.44 -18.32
CA GLU A 271 6.97 -31.78 -18.63
C GLU A 271 7.80 -32.89 -17.96
N GLU A 272 9.07 -32.63 -17.68
CA GLU A 272 10.01 -33.52 -17.00
C GLU A 272 9.95 -33.41 -15.47
N ASN A 273 9.10 -32.54 -14.91
CA ASN A 273 8.98 -32.17 -13.50
C ASN A 273 10.20 -31.41 -12.94
N ASP A 274 10.98 -30.78 -13.80
CA ASP A 274 12.04 -29.88 -13.37
C ASP A 274 11.49 -28.47 -13.07
N VAL A 275 12.11 -27.82 -12.08
CA VAL A 275 11.74 -26.46 -11.70
C VAL A 275 12.28 -25.46 -12.70
N VAL A 276 11.37 -24.79 -13.42
CA VAL A 276 11.71 -23.76 -14.39
C VAL A 276 11.16 -22.39 -13.99
N ARG A 277 11.80 -21.35 -14.49
CA ARG A 277 11.31 -19.97 -14.40
C ARG A 277 10.61 -19.59 -15.69
N VAL A 278 9.42 -18.99 -15.58
CA VAL A 278 8.59 -18.57 -16.72
C VAL A 278 8.15 -17.13 -16.52
N GLY A 279 8.23 -16.35 -17.58
CA GLY A 279 7.95 -14.91 -17.54
C GLY A 279 9.16 -14.12 -17.02
N GLY A 280 8.90 -12.98 -16.47
CA GLY A 280 9.90 -11.98 -16.13
C GLY A 280 9.87 -10.81 -17.11
N VAL A 281 10.44 -9.69 -16.71
CA VAL A 281 10.61 -8.52 -17.59
C VAL A 281 11.83 -8.76 -18.47
N GLU A 282 11.63 -8.90 -19.78
CA GLU A 282 12.72 -9.09 -20.72
C GLU A 282 13.52 -7.82 -20.96
N LYS A 283 12.80 -6.70 -21.13
CA LYS A 283 13.41 -5.40 -21.40
C LYS A 283 12.66 -4.31 -20.65
N THR A 284 13.43 -3.42 -20.08
CA THR A 284 12.92 -2.15 -19.55
C THR A 284 13.33 -1.05 -20.53
N ILE A 285 12.37 -0.21 -20.90
CA ILE A 285 12.61 0.94 -21.76
C ILE A 285 12.29 2.18 -20.94
N LYS A 286 13.24 3.11 -20.85
CA LYS A 286 13.09 4.40 -20.16
C LYS A 286 13.47 5.52 -21.10
N ASP A 287 12.55 6.46 -21.33
CA ASP A 287 12.73 7.55 -22.29
C ASP A 287 13.17 7.05 -23.71
N GLY A 288 12.71 5.88 -24.12
CA GLY A 288 13.07 5.23 -25.38
C GLY A 288 14.42 4.49 -25.39
N ILE A 289 15.17 4.50 -24.29
CA ILE A 289 16.42 3.74 -24.14
C ILE A 289 16.11 2.37 -23.57
N VAL A 290 16.61 1.33 -24.23
CA VAL A 290 16.43 -0.09 -23.86
C VAL A 290 17.53 -0.50 -22.88
N TYR A 291 17.15 -1.13 -21.76
CA TYR A 291 18.02 -1.69 -20.75
C TYR A 291 17.88 -3.20 -20.66
#